data_fa0d1b6992de36bd7c2a44be18ccffbd
#
_entry.id   fa0d1b6992de36bd7c2a44be18ccffbd
#
_cell.length_a   1.000
_cell.length_b   1.000
_cell.length_c   1.000
_cell.angle_alpha   90.00
_cell.angle_beta   90.00
_cell.angle_gamma   90.00
#
_symmetry.space_group_name_H-M   'P 1'
#
loop_
_entity.id
_entity.type
_entity.pdbx_description
1 polymer ?
#
loop_
_entity_poly.entity_id
_entity_poly.type
_entity_poly.pdbx_seq_one_letter_code
_entity_poly.pdbx_strand_id
1 'polypeptide(L)'
;MANQKSSLSIPPLASKRFTIIGIILLCTLLQVINSLPGINLNGLGIYPRSLSGLSGIFFAPFLHGGWAHLISNLIPFAILAWLVCQYSVKRFWVVFIFTALVGGLLVWLFGRGNIHVGLSGVLYGLWGFLICYGIMHRSFKAIAISVVVLFLYSGLIWGVLPQRPHVSFESHFFGALAGILIGYYLAKKDKKIS
;
A
#
# COMPACT_ATOMS: atom_id res chain seq x y z
N MET A 1 40.80 9.83 -24.30
CA MET A 1 39.37 9.85 -24.68
C MET A 1 38.55 9.26 -23.54
N ALA A 2 37.98 10.09 -22.69
CA ALA A 2 37.17 9.67 -21.56
C ALA A 2 35.76 9.37 -22.07
N ASN A 3 35.36 8.12 -21.92
CA ASN A 3 34.03 7.63 -22.27
C ASN A 3 33.01 8.10 -21.20
N GLN A 4 32.39 9.25 -21.49
CA GLN A 4 31.33 9.82 -20.68
C GLN A 4 30.06 8.95 -20.89
N LYS A 5 29.88 7.92 -20.05
CA LYS A 5 28.60 7.22 -19.97
C LYS A 5 27.56 8.23 -19.46
N SER A 6 26.77 8.78 -20.36
CA SER A 6 25.58 9.55 -20.01
C SER A 6 24.61 8.59 -19.31
N SER A 7 24.63 8.58 -18.00
CA SER A 7 23.56 7.96 -17.21
C SER A 7 22.31 8.80 -17.46
N LEU A 8 21.35 8.27 -18.21
CA LEU A 8 20.00 8.82 -18.32
C LEU A 8 19.37 8.77 -16.90
N SER A 9 19.66 9.77 -16.08
CA SER A 9 19.02 9.95 -14.79
C SER A 9 17.60 10.42 -15.04
N ILE A 10 16.63 9.54 -14.81
CA ILE A 10 15.20 9.88 -14.84
C ILE A 10 14.98 11.01 -13.83
N PRO A 11 14.38 12.15 -14.22
CA PRO A 11 14.11 13.26 -13.31
C PRO A 11 13.30 12.77 -12.09
N PRO A 12 13.56 13.27 -10.87
CA PRO A 12 12.90 12.79 -9.64
C PRO A 12 11.37 12.78 -9.70
N LEU A 13 10.79 13.75 -10.41
CA LEU A 13 9.34 13.84 -10.61
C LEU A 13 8.82 12.74 -11.55
N ALA A 14 9.55 12.45 -12.62
CA ALA A 14 9.20 11.39 -13.55
C ALA A 14 9.22 10.02 -12.86
N SER A 15 10.24 9.72 -12.03
CA SER A 15 10.32 8.45 -11.31
C SER A 15 9.15 8.23 -10.36
N LYS A 16 8.64 9.26 -9.68
CA LYS A 16 7.44 9.19 -8.82
C LYS A 16 6.20 8.82 -9.62
N ARG A 17 6.00 9.50 -10.76
CA ARG A 17 4.85 9.26 -11.65
C ARG A 17 4.90 7.84 -12.22
N PHE A 18 6.03 7.40 -12.74
CA PHE A 18 6.18 6.05 -13.30
C PHE A 18 5.91 4.96 -12.26
N THR A 19 6.37 5.14 -11.01
CA THR A 19 6.12 4.21 -9.92
C THR A 19 4.61 4.04 -9.65
N ILE A 20 3.89 5.15 -9.50
CA ILE A 20 2.46 5.13 -9.16
C ILE A 20 1.64 4.62 -10.34
N ILE A 21 1.89 5.16 -11.54
CA ILE A 21 1.19 4.76 -12.77
C ILE A 21 1.43 3.29 -13.07
N GLY A 22 2.65 2.78 -12.88
CA GLY A 22 2.97 1.37 -13.10
C GLY A 22 2.12 0.42 -12.24
N ILE A 23 1.93 0.75 -10.96
CA ILE A 23 1.07 -0.05 -10.07
C ILE A 23 -0.40 0.05 -10.49
N ILE A 24 -0.88 1.26 -10.83
CA ILE A 24 -2.26 1.46 -11.32
C ILE A 24 -2.51 0.65 -12.58
N LEU A 25 -1.61 0.72 -13.55
CA LEU A 25 -1.72 -0.03 -14.81
C LEU A 25 -1.69 -1.54 -14.56
N LEU A 26 -0.81 -2.02 -13.68
CA LEU A 26 -0.75 -3.44 -13.32
C LEU A 26 -2.07 -3.92 -12.70
N CYS A 27 -2.60 -3.21 -11.70
CA CYS A 27 -3.88 -3.56 -11.09
C CYS A 27 -5.03 -3.52 -12.10
N THR A 28 -5.05 -2.51 -12.99
CA THR A 28 -6.07 -2.38 -14.03
C THR A 28 -5.97 -3.52 -15.04
N LEU A 29 -4.76 -3.85 -15.51
CA LEU A 29 -4.53 -4.97 -16.43
C LEU A 29 -5.00 -6.30 -15.83
N LEU A 30 -4.62 -6.58 -14.58
CA LEU A 30 -5.05 -7.80 -13.89
C LEU A 30 -6.58 -7.84 -13.71
N GLN A 31 -7.23 -6.70 -13.44
CA GLN A 31 -8.70 -6.64 -13.37
C GLN A 31 -9.36 -6.87 -14.72
N VAL A 32 -8.80 -6.33 -15.82
CA VAL A 32 -9.27 -6.63 -17.17
C VAL A 32 -9.21 -8.13 -17.44
N ILE A 33 -8.07 -8.77 -17.17
CA ILE A 33 -7.89 -10.22 -17.34
C ILE A 33 -8.86 -10.99 -16.45
N ASN A 34 -9.01 -10.60 -15.18
CA ASN A 34 -9.92 -11.25 -14.24
C ASN A 34 -11.41 -11.10 -14.61
N SER A 35 -11.74 -10.13 -15.48
CA SER A 35 -13.11 -9.92 -15.99
C SER A 35 -13.44 -10.80 -17.21
N LEU A 36 -12.49 -11.53 -17.77
CA LEU A 36 -12.71 -12.41 -18.91
C LEU A 36 -13.43 -13.70 -18.48
N PRO A 37 -14.33 -14.25 -19.31
CA PRO A 37 -15.05 -15.47 -19.00
C PRO A 37 -14.10 -16.64 -18.66
N GLY A 38 -14.39 -17.36 -17.59
CA GLY A 38 -13.61 -18.52 -17.16
C GLY A 38 -12.32 -18.22 -16.42
N ILE A 39 -11.93 -16.97 -16.26
CA ILE A 39 -10.72 -16.56 -15.52
C ILE A 39 -11.10 -16.09 -14.11
N ASN A 40 -10.41 -16.65 -13.10
CA ASN A 40 -10.55 -16.23 -11.70
C ASN A 40 -9.17 -16.03 -11.05
N LEU A 41 -8.57 -14.86 -11.26
CA LEU A 41 -7.30 -14.51 -10.63
C LEU A 41 -7.43 -14.28 -9.11
N ASN A 42 -8.63 -13.99 -8.61
CA ASN A 42 -8.85 -13.76 -7.18
C ASN A 42 -8.57 -15.01 -6.33
N GLY A 43 -8.57 -16.20 -6.93
CA GLY A 43 -8.12 -17.43 -6.29
C GLY A 43 -6.67 -17.41 -5.84
N LEU A 44 -5.83 -16.49 -6.38
CA LEU A 44 -4.45 -16.24 -5.94
C LEU A 44 -4.36 -15.28 -4.75
N GLY A 45 -5.47 -14.85 -4.16
CA GLY A 45 -5.51 -14.02 -2.97
C GLY A 45 -5.01 -14.74 -1.71
N ILE A 46 -4.91 -14.00 -0.61
CA ILE A 46 -4.56 -14.59 0.69
C ILE A 46 -5.74 -15.43 1.18
N TYR A 47 -5.53 -16.72 1.40
CA TYR A 47 -6.45 -17.57 2.13
C TYR A 47 -5.83 -17.95 3.49
N PRO A 48 -6.38 -17.46 4.60
CA PRO A 48 -5.77 -17.60 5.91
C PRO A 48 -5.53 -19.05 6.33
N ARG A 49 -4.34 -19.29 6.92
CA ARG A 49 -3.91 -20.59 7.45
C ARG A 49 -3.89 -21.75 6.43
N SER A 50 -3.86 -21.44 5.14
CA SER A 50 -3.69 -22.40 4.06
C SER A 50 -2.34 -22.20 3.37
N LEU A 51 -1.61 -23.28 3.10
CA LEU A 51 -0.33 -23.20 2.36
C LEU A 51 -0.52 -22.60 0.96
N SER A 52 -1.61 -22.92 0.28
CA SER A 52 -1.96 -22.32 -1.01
C SER A 52 -2.20 -20.82 -0.94
N GLY A 53 -2.67 -20.31 0.20
CA GLY A 53 -2.92 -18.89 0.42
C GLY A 53 -1.67 -18.07 0.76
N LEU A 54 -0.52 -18.70 1.03
CA LEU A 54 0.74 -17.97 1.32
C LEU A 54 1.23 -17.16 0.12
N SER A 55 1.10 -17.68 -1.09
CA SER A 55 1.46 -16.95 -2.31
C SER A 55 0.64 -15.67 -2.48
N GLY A 56 -0.56 -15.65 -1.91
CA GLY A 56 -1.44 -14.50 -1.92
C GLY A 56 -0.86 -13.27 -1.22
N ILE A 57 0.10 -13.43 -0.30
CA ILE A 57 0.81 -12.30 0.32
C ILE A 57 1.47 -11.41 -0.75
N PHE A 58 1.95 -12.01 -1.85
CA PHE A 58 2.56 -11.28 -2.96
C PHE A 58 1.54 -10.79 -3.99
N PHE A 59 0.51 -11.59 -4.28
CA PHE A 59 -0.43 -11.32 -5.38
C PHE A 59 -1.64 -10.48 -4.95
N ALA A 60 -2.15 -10.68 -3.73
CA ALA A 60 -3.37 -10.04 -3.25
C ALA A 60 -3.40 -8.50 -3.42
N PRO A 61 -2.30 -7.75 -3.22
CA PRO A 61 -2.33 -6.30 -3.39
C PRO A 61 -2.70 -5.84 -4.81
N PHE A 62 -2.52 -6.69 -5.82
CA PHE A 62 -2.77 -6.34 -7.21
C PHE A 62 -4.11 -6.85 -7.74
N LEU A 63 -4.78 -7.73 -6.99
CA LEU A 63 -6.04 -8.37 -7.36
C LEU A 63 -7.23 -7.63 -6.75
N HIS A 64 -8.36 -7.61 -7.46
CA HIS A 64 -9.56 -6.93 -6.98
C HIS A 64 -10.83 -7.73 -7.27
N GLY A 65 -11.80 -7.69 -6.35
CA GLY A 65 -13.07 -8.39 -6.46
C GLY A 65 -14.06 -7.78 -7.47
N GLY A 66 -13.66 -6.77 -8.21
CA GLY A 66 -14.46 -6.09 -9.24
C GLY A 66 -14.05 -4.65 -9.47
N TRP A 67 -14.61 -4.02 -10.50
CA TRP A 67 -14.26 -2.66 -10.92
C TRP A 67 -14.51 -1.59 -9.87
N ALA A 68 -15.63 -1.66 -9.15
CA ALA A 68 -15.93 -0.72 -8.07
C ALA A 68 -14.89 -0.81 -6.95
N HIS A 69 -14.47 -2.03 -6.59
CA HIS A 69 -13.41 -2.27 -5.61
C HIS A 69 -12.06 -1.71 -6.10
N LEU A 70 -11.70 -1.96 -7.37
CA LEU A 70 -10.47 -1.41 -7.96
C LEU A 70 -10.46 0.12 -7.89
N ILE A 71 -11.51 0.78 -8.40
CA ILE A 71 -11.56 2.24 -8.47
C ILE A 71 -11.50 2.88 -7.08
N SER A 72 -12.25 2.31 -6.11
CA SER A 72 -12.23 2.80 -4.73
C SER A 72 -10.87 2.70 -4.05
N ASN A 73 -9.99 1.80 -4.54
CA ASN A 73 -8.61 1.65 -4.07
C ASN A 73 -7.64 2.58 -4.82
N LEU A 74 -7.74 2.66 -6.14
CA LEU A 74 -6.74 3.36 -6.97
C LEU A 74 -6.68 4.87 -6.70
N ILE A 75 -7.84 5.50 -6.49
CA ILE A 75 -7.90 6.95 -6.27
C ILE A 75 -7.17 7.36 -4.98
N PRO A 76 -7.53 6.83 -3.79
CA PRO A 76 -6.82 7.19 -2.57
C PRO A 76 -5.38 6.65 -2.55
N PHE A 77 -5.10 5.48 -3.18
CA PHE A 77 -3.74 4.98 -3.33
C PHE A 77 -2.84 5.96 -4.07
N ALA A 78 -3.29 6.49 -5.21
CA ALA A 78 -2.49 7.44 -5.99
C ALA A 78 -2.08 8.66 -5.16
N ILE A 79 -2.99 9.19 -4.35
CA ILE A 79 -2.74 10.36 -3.49
C ILE A 79 -1.80 10.02 -2.34
N LEU A 80 -2.08 8.93 -1.59
CA LEU A 80 -1.24 8.55 -0.45
C LEU A 80 0.17 8.12 -0.92
N ALA A 81 0.28 7.38 -2.02
CA ALA A 81 1.56 7.01 -2.63
C ALA A 81 2.36 8.25 -3.06
N TRP A 82 1.69 9.23 -3.68
CA TRP A 82 2.31 10.50 -4.04
C TRP A 82 2.85 11.24 -2.80
N LEU A 83 2.09 11.27 -1.71
CA LEU A 83 2.52 11.89 -0.45
C LEU A 83 3.73 11.18 0.16
N VAL A 84 3.77 9.84 0.16
CA VAL A 84 4.96 9.10 0.61
C VAL A 84 6.16 9.36 -0.29
N CYS A 85 5.96 9.43 -1.62
CA CYS A 85 7.00 9.79 -2.59
C CYS A 85 7.56 11.22 -2.40
N GLN A 86 6.89 12.10 -1.64
CA GLN A 86 7.47 13.40 -1.28
C GLN A 86 8.69 13.27 -0.36
N TYR A 87 8.82 12.17 0.36
CA TYR A 87 10.05 11.84 1.09
C TYR A 87 11.10 11.22 0.16
N SER A 88 10.78 10.11 -0.52
CA SER A 88 11.54 9.53 -1.65
C SER A 88 10.79 8.34 -2.26
N VAL A 89 11.09 8.00 -3.52
CA VAL A 89 10.59 6.78 -4.18
C VAL A 89 11.11 5.52 -3.47
N LYS A 90 12.36 5.55 -3.00
CA LYS A 90 12.92 4.43 -2.20
C LYS A 90 12.10 4.20 -0.93
N ARG A 91 11.70 5.27 -0.25
CA ARG A 91 10.86 5.18 0.96
C ARG A 91 9.48 4.61 0.66
N PHE A 92 8.88 5.03 -0.45
CA PHE A 92 7.62 4.45 -0.90
C PHE A 92 7.73 2.93 -1.07
N TRP A 93 8.74 2.43 -1.75
CA TRP A 93 8.92 0.99 -1.94
C TRP A 93 9.18 0.24 -0.63
N VAL A 94 9.96 0.82 0.28
CA VAL A 94 10.16 0.23 1.62
C VAL A 94 8.82 0.09 2.36
N VAL A 95 8.00 1.13 2.37
CA VAL A 95 6.70 1.11 3.04
C VAL A 95 5.76 0.14 2.32
N PHE A 96 5.69 0.19 0.99
CA PHE A 96 4.84 -0.68 0.17
C PHE A 96 5.15 -2.16 0.43
N ILE A 97 6.41 -2.55 0.27
CA ILE A 97 6.84 -3.94 0.44
C ILE A 97 6.64 -4.40 1.89
N PHE A 98 7.03 -3.60 2.86
CA PHE A 98 6.86 -3.93 4.27
C PHE A 98 5.39 -4.14 4.64
N THR A 99 4.51 -3.24 4.20
CA THR A 99 3.07 -3.35 4.50
C THR A 99 2.42 -4.52 3.76
N ALA A 100 2.80 -4.79 2.52
CA ALA A 100 2.32 -5.95 1.77
C ALA A 100 2.73 -7.26 2.46
N LEU A 101 4.01 -7.40 2.83
CA LEU A 101 4.53 -8.62 3.43
C LEU A 101 4.08 -8.82 4.87
N VAL A 102 4.26 -7.83 5.73
CA VAL A 102 3.92 -7.95 7.16
C VAL A 102 2.41 -7.91 7.36
N GLY A 103 1.71 -6.96 6.72
CA GLY A 103 0.25 -6.91 6.77
C GLY A 103 -0.38 -8.17 6.17
N GLY A 104 0.11 -8.63 5.02
CA GLY A 104 -0.35 -9.85 4.37
C GLY A 104 -0.08 -11.11 5.22
N LEU A 105 1.08 -11.21 5.86
CA LEU A 105 1.38 -12.31 6.79
C LEU A 105 0.43 -12.30 8.00
N LEU A 106 0.15 -11.14 8.57
CA LEU A 106 -0.80 -11.02 9.68
C LEU A 106 -2.23 -11.37 9.26
N VAL A 107 -2.65 -11.00 8.04
CA VAL A 107 -3.92 -11.47 7.46
C VAL A 107 -3.92 -12.98 7.31
N TRP A 108 -2.84 -13.57 6.81
CA TRP A 108 -2.73 -15.02 6.65
C TRP A 108 -2.82 -15.75 8.01
N LEU A 109 -2.21 -15.21 9.06
CA LEU A 109 -2.24 -15.79 10.40
C LEU A 109 -3.60 -15.63 11.08
N PHE A 110 -4.21 -14.45 11.01
CA PHE A 110 -5.32 -14.04 11.88
C PHE A 110 -6.60 -13.68 11.14
N GLY A 111 -6.59 -13.63 9.81
CA GLY A 111 -7.76 -13.29 9.00
C GLY A 111 -8.89 -14.33 9.10
N ARG A 112 -10.10 -13.91 8.75
CA ARG A 112 -11.25 -14.83 8.59
C ARG A 112 -11.02 -15.75 7.40
N GLY A 113 -11.68 -16.92 7.39
CA GLY A 113 -11.55 -17.96 6.36
C GLY A 113 -12.18 -17.58 5.00
N ASN A 114 -11.81 -16.43 4.46
CA ASN A 114 -12.19 -15.93 3.15
C ASN A 114 -10.95 -15.61 2.32
N ILE A 115 -11.12 -15.47 0.99
CA ILE A 115 -10.05 -14.98 0.14
C ILE A 115 -9.96 -13.46 0.28
N HIS A 116 -8.77 -12.97 0.66
CA HIS A 116 -8.50 -11.55 0.80
C HIS A 116 -7.71 -11.06 -0.42
N VAL A 117 -8.25 -10.05 -1.11
CA VAL A 117 -7.66 -9.38 -2.27
C VAL A 117 -7.86 -7.87 -2.16
N GLY A 118 -7.00 -7.09 -2.80
CA GLY A 118 -7.12 -5.65 -2.92
C GLY A 118 -5.87 -4.91 -2.49
N LEU A 119 -5.63 -3.78 -3.13
CA LEU A 119 -4.55 -2.84 -2.80
C LEU A 119 -4.79 -2.16 -1.44
N SER A 120 -5.99 -2.32 -0.86
CA SER A 120 -6.41 -1.63 0.36
C SER A 120 -5.51 -1.89 1.56
N GLY A 121 -4.98 -3.10 1.75
CA GLY A 121 -4.02 -3.40 2.81
C GLY A 121 -2.79 -2.49 2.75
N VAL A 122 -2.21 -2.31 1.56
CA VAL A 122 -1.10 -1.38 1.33
C VAL A 122 -1.55 0.07 1.49
N LEU A 123 -2.72 0.44 0.98
CA LEU A 123 -3.30 1.77 1.11
C LEU A 123 -3.41 2.19 2.59
N TYR A 124 -3.96 1.33 3.42
CA TYR A 124 -4.02 1.54 4.87
C TYR A 124 -2.64 1.59 5.51
N GLY A 125 -1.69 0.81 4.96
CA GLY A 125 -0.29 0.88 5.36
C GLY A 125 0.34 2.24 5.06
N LEU A 126 0.11 2.80 3.86
CA LEU A 126 0.57 4.15 3.51
C LEU A 126 -0.08 5.21 4.41
N TRP A 127 -1.37 5.07 4.69
CA TRP A 127 -2.12 5.95 5.60
C TRP A 127 -1.54 5.92 7.01
N GLY A 128 -1.37 4.75 7.61
CA GLY A 128 -0.78 4.57 8.94
C GLY A 128 0.67 5.09 9.02
N PHE A 129 1.46 4.84 7.96
CA PHE A 129 2.82 5.37 7.84
C PHE A 129 2.83 6.90 7.87
N LEU A 130 2.03 7.56 7.03
CA LEU A 130 2.04 9.02 6.90
C LEU A 130 1.67 9.70 8.22
N ILE A 131 0.68 9.16 8.94
CA ILE A 131 0.26 9.68 10.24
C ILE A 131 1.36 9.48 11.29
N CYS A 132 1.82 8.24 11.46
CA CYS A 132 2.81 7.91 12.48
C CYS A 132 4.14 8.62 12.22
N TYR A 133 4.62 8.61 10.97
CA TYR A 133 5.85 9.27 10.59
C TYR A 133 5.78 10.79 10.83
N GLY A 134 4.65 11.43 10.51
CA GLY A 134 4.45 12.87 10.75
C GLY A 134 4.54 13.25 12.23
N ILE A 135 3.83 12.51 13.08
CA ILE A 135 3.83 12.71 14.54
C ILE A 135 5.22 12.47 15.15
N MET A 136 5.92 11.43 14.68
CA MET A 136 7.18 11.00 15.28
C MET A 136 8.37 11.79 14.74
N HIS A 137 8.46 12.09 13.46
CA HIS A 137 9.58 12.82 12.84
C HIS A 137 9.59 14.30 13.19
N ARG A 138 8.39 14.93 13.30
CA ARG A 138 8.18 16.32 13.76
C ARG A 138 8.78 17.42 12.89
N SER A 139 9.21 17.14 11.66
CA SER A 139 9.52 18.21 10.70
C SER A 139 8.25 18.90 10.23
N PHE A 140 8.32 20.18 9.89
CA PHE A 140 7.16 20.94 9.39
C PHE A 140 6.47 20.24 8.23
N LYS A 141 7.25 19.75 7.25
CA LYS A 141 6.72 19.00 6.11
C LYS A 141 5.98 17.72 6.54
N ALA A 142 6.56 16.95 7.47
CA ALA A 142 5.97 15.68 7.91
C ALA A 142 4.66 15.92 8.68
N ILE A 143 4.62 16.94 9.55
CA ILE A 143 3.41 17.34 10.27
C ILE A 143 2.34 17.82 9.30
N ALA A 144 2.68 18.70 8.35
CA ALA A 144 1.73 19.21 7.37
C ALA A 144 1.08 18.08 6.55
N ILE A 145 1.88 17.12 6.07
CA ILE A 145 1.37 15.94 5.35
C ILE A 145 0.46 15.11 6.26
N SER A 146 0.86 14.85 7.51
CA SER A 146 0.06 14.07 8.47
C SER A 146 -1.30 14.72 8.74
N VAL A 147 -1.34 16.05 8.94
CA VAL A 147 -2.58 16.81 9.16
C VAL A 147 -3.50 16.72 7.95
N VAL A 148 -2.97 16.92 6.74
CA VAL A 148 -3.75 16.78 5.49
C VAL A 148 -4.33 15.38 5.36
N VAL A 149 -3.53 14.34 5.64
CA VAL A 149 -3.97 12.94 5.57
C VAL A 149 -5.05 12.65 6.63
N LEU A 150 -4.88 13.12 7.86
CA LEU A 150 -5.90 12.97 8.90
C LEU A 150 -7.20 13.67 8.53
N PHE A 151 -7.14 14.86 7.95
CA PHE A 151 -8.33 15.61 7.55
C PHE A 151 -9.06 14.96 6.38
N LEU A 152 -8.35 14.65 5.28
CA LEU A 152 -8.95 14.13 4.06
C LEU A 152 -9.34 12.65 4.14
N TYR A 153 -8.62 11.87 4.95
CA TYR A 153 -8.76 10.41 5.02
C TYR A 153 -9.15 9.89 6.41
N SER A 154 -9.72 10.75 7.27
CA SER A 154 -10.26 10.34 8.58
C SER A 154 -11.29 9.21 8.47
N GLY A 155 -12.08 9.20 7.40
CA GLY A 155 -13.06 8.14 7.14
C GLY A 155 -12.47 6.73 7.00
N LEU A 156 -11.17 6.58 6.70
CA LEU A 156 -10.51 5.28 6.66
C LEU A 156 -10.51 4.57 8.02
N ILE A 157 -10.62 5.30 9.14
CA ILE A 157 -10.67 4.70 10.47
C ILE A 157 -11.83 3.71 10.62
N TRP A 158 -12.96 3.98 9.96
CA TRP A 158 -14.10 3.08 9.98
C TRP A 158 -13.84 1.78 9.22
N GLY A 159 -12.97 1.80 8.23
CA GLY A 159 -12.61 0.62 7.44
C GLY A 159 -11.78 -0.41 8.22
N VAL A 160 -11.14 -0.05 9.35
CA VAL A 160 -10.42 -1.01 10.21
C VAL A 160 -11.36 -1.79 11.14
N LEU A 161 -12.65 -1.45 11.15
CA LEU A 161 -13.66 -2.11 11.96
C LEU A 161 -14.47 -3.11 11.12
N PRO A 162 -14.97 -4.19 11.73
CA PRO A 162 -15.80 -5.19 11.04
C PRO A 162 -17.19 -4.62 10.76
N GLN A 163 -17.40 -4.04 9.56
CA GLN A 163 -18.67 -3.43 9.18
C GLN A 163 -19.44 -4.20 8.11
N ARG A 164 -18.75 -4.80 7.15
CA ARG A 164 -19.35 -5.48 6.00
C ARG A 164 -18.72 -6.85 5.77
N PRO A 165 -19.51 -7.91 5.55
CA PRO A 165 -19.00 -9.28 5.35
C PRO A 165 -18.01 -9.41 4.19
N HIS A 166 -18.22 -8.63 3.12
CA HIS A 166 -17.42 -8.69 1.88
C HIS A 166 -16.19 -7.78 1.90
N VAL A 167 -15.98 -7.00 2.96
CA VAL A 167 -14.80 -6.15 3.11
C VAL A 167 -13.82 -6.81 4.06
N SER A 168 -12.58 -6.95 3.61
CA SER A 168 -11.49 -7.44 4.45
C SER A 168 -11.01 -6.35 5.40
N PHE A 169 -11.74 -6.13 6.50
CA PHE A 169 -11.30 -5.19 7.52
C PHE A 169 -9.96 -5.62 8.14
N GLU A 170 -9.64 -6.91 8.14
CA GLU A 170 -8.37 -7.45 8.61
C GLU A 170 -7.20 -6.93 7.76
N SER A 171 -7.34 -6.90 6.43
CA SER A 171 -6.32 -6.32 5.55
C SER A 171 -6.12 -4.84 5.84
N HIS A 172 -7.19 -4.11 6.14
CA HIS A 172 -7.12 -2.69 6.53
C HIS A 172 -6.42 -2.51 7.87
N PHE A 173 -6.85 -3.26 8.89
CA PHE A 173 -6.30 -3.19 10.24
C PHE A 173 -4.82 -3.57 10.27
N PHE A 174 -4.46 -4.73 9.73
CA PHE A 174 -3.07 -5.20 9.72
C PHE A 174 -2.18 -4.38 8.77
N GLY A 175 -2.74 -3.86 7.68
CA GLY A 175 -2.05 -2.91 6.82
C GLY A 175 -1.71 -1.62 7.57
N ALA A 176 -2.68 -1.01 8.25
CA ALA A 176 -2.47 0.19 9.05
C ALA A 176 -1.44 -0.04 10.16
N LEU A 177 -1.53 -1.17 10.87
CA LEU A 177 -0.58 -1.55 11.92
C LEU A 177 0.84 -1.67 11.36
N ALA A 178 1.02 -2.37 10.24
CA ALA A 178 2.32 -2.49 9.57
C ALA A 178 2.86 -1.11 9.14
N GLY A 179 1.99 -0.23 8.62
CA GLY A 179 2.34 1.13 8.26
C GLY A 179 2.81 1.97 9.46
N ILE A 180 2.11 1.87 10.59
CA ILE A 180 2.50 2.52 11.86
C ILE A 180 3.87 2.02 12.32
N LEU A 181 4.09 0.71 12.32
CA LEU A 181 5.36 0.11 12.76
C LEU A 181 6.55 0.61 11.93
N ILE A 182 6.44 0.55 10.59
CA ILE A 182 7.53 1.03 9.72
C ILE A 182 7.69 2.55 9.81
N GLY A 183 6.59 3.30 10.00
CA GLY A 183 6.60 4.74 10.20
C GLY A 183 7.37 5.16 11.45
N TYR A 184 7.10 4.48 12.56
CA TYR A 184 7.82 4.67 13.81
C TYR A 184 9.32 4.36 13.68
N TYR A 185 9.65 3.21 13.09
CA TYR A 185 11.03 2.80 12.88
C TYR A 185 11.82 3.81 12.05
N LEU A 186 11.27 4.22 10.90
CA LEU A 186 11.93 5.15 9.99
C LEU A 186 12.04 6.56 10.59
N ALA A 187 11.03 7.04 11.32
CA ALA A 187 11.11 8.32 12.00
C ALA A 187 12.21 8.36 13.06
N LYS A 188 12.37 7.28 13.86
CA LYS A 188 13.46 7.17 14.82
C LYS A 188 14.85 7.12 14.16
N LYS A 189 14.96 6.38 13.06
CA LYS A 189 16.21 6.27 12.29
C LYS A 189 16.62 7.64 11.74
N ASP A 190 15.69 8.37 11.14
CA ASP A 190 15.99 9.65 10.51
C ASP A 190 16.38 10.72 11.56
N LYS A 191 15.76 10.71 12.76
CA LYS A 191 16.14 11.61 13.87
C LYS A 191 17.55 11.38 14.42
N LYS A 192 18.10 10.17 14.27
CA LYS A 192 19.47 9.88 14.73
C LYS A 192 20.54 10.38 13.76
N ILE A 193 20.14 10.72 12.54
CA ILE A 193 21.03 11.13 11.45
C ILE A 193 20.99 12.67 11.26
N SER A 194 19.94 13.34 11.74
CA SER A 194 19.79 14.79 11.74
C SER A 194 20.34 15.41 13.01
#